data_79ef34a6ebc9b5db355d677ce5ef48ef
#
_entry.id   79ef34a6ebc9b5db355d677ce5ef48ef
#
_cell.length_a   1.000
_cell.length_b   1.000
_cell.length_c   1.000
_cell.angle_alpha   90.00
_cell.angle_beta   90.00
_cell.angle_gamma   90.00
#
_symmetry.space_group_name_H-M   'P 1'
#
loop_
_entity.id
_entity.type
_entity.pdbx_description
1 polymer ?
#
loop_
_entity_poly.entity_id
_entity_poly.type
_entity_poly.pdbx_seq_one_letter_code
_entity_poly.pdbx_strand_id
1 'polypeptide(L)'
;MIPLPDDIMSVGFVGNSDVFKASPGARRGTPEELYLERIRRSPTASARMAGAERVSEVTGAGNYSYRATKAWGEGYLMIGDAFAFLDSVFSSGVLLAMTAGELGADVANAWVDSPARGRVLARQVERTLCRAMDNLGWLVYRINTPVLRAMFMDPSNRFRMRDGLVAMLAGNLAIGWQLRGPVLAFKAAYYGLTVARRFGFRHSPTVIPALPPMTVLPAE
;
A
#
# COMPACT_ATOMS: atom_id res chain seq x y z
N MET A 1 -9.46 11.62 2.37
CA MET A 1 -10.81 12.17 2.56
C MET A 1 -11.73 11.31 1.74
N ILE A 2 -12.71 10.68 2.36
CA ILE A 2 -13.65 9.71 1.76
C ILE A 2 -15.07 10.16 2.10
N PRO A 3 -15.91 10.51 1.12
CA PRO A 3 -17.30 10.83 1.37
C PRO A 3 -18.06 9.57 1.83
N LEU A 4 -18.89 9.75 2.83
CA LEU A 4 -19.79 8.74 3.37
C LEU A 4 -21.24 9.21 3.19
N PRO A 5 -22.25 8.34 3.38
CA PRO A 5 -23.64 8.77 3.44
C PRO A 5 -23.89 9.86 4.48
N ASP A 6 -25.02 10.54 4.39
CA ASP A 6 -25.50 11.55 5.35
C ASP A 6 -24.55 12.77 5.50
N ASP A 7 -23.97 13.23 4.38
CA ASP A 7 -23.05 14.37 4.31
C ASP A 7 -21.84 14.26 5.25
N ILE A 8 -21.46 13.03 5.63
CA ILE A 8 -20.31 12.76 6.45
C ILE A 8 -19.07 12.60 5.59
N MET A 9 -17.94 13.16 6.04
CA MET A 9 -16.63 12.99 5.43
C MET A 9 -15.68 12.25 6.39
N SER A 10 -15.22 11.07 5.99
CA SER A 10 -14.12 10.39 6.70
C SER A 10 -12.79 11.05 6.33
N VAL A 11 -12.07 11.56 7.30
CA VAL A 11 -10.79 12.23 7.10
C VAL A 11 -9.70 11.57 7.92
N GLY A 12 -8.66 11.08 7.27
CA GLY A 12 -7.54 10.42 7.90
C GLY A 12 -6.20 10.89 7.41
N PHE A 13 -5.20 10.66 8.21
CA PHE A 13 -3.79 10.83 7.88
C PHE A 13 -3.06 9.52 7.96
N VAL A 14 -2.18 9.28 7.00
CA VAL A 14 -1.20 8.20 7.06
C VAL A 14 0.20 8.80 6.90
N GLY A 15 1.14 8.38 7.71
CA GLY A 15 2.50 8.89 7.64
C GLY A 15 3.49 8.06 8.47
N ASN A 16 4.77 8.31 8.26
CA ASN A 16 5.81 7.70 9.08
C ASN A 16 5.71 8.16 10.55
N SER A 17 6.17 7.34 11.47
CA SER A 17 6.14 7.64 12.91
C SER A 17 6.74 9.02 13.25
N ASP A 18 7.71 9.49 12.48
CA ASP A 18 8.35 10.80 12.68
C ASP A 18 7.40 11.98 12.46
N VAL A 19 6.38 11.80 11.60
CA VAL A 19 5.34 12.80 11.36
C VAL A 19 4.45 12.98 12.59
N PHE A 20 4.33 11.93 13.42
CA PHE A 20 3.50 11.91 14.62
C PHE A 20 4.30 12.14 15.91
N LYS A 21 5.62 12.32 15.81
CA LYS A 21 6.44 12.72 16.97
C LYS A 21 6.29 14.21 17.20
N ALA A 22 6.22 14.60 18.48
CA ALA A 22 6.34 16.02 18.86
C ALA A 22 7.71 16.56 18.46
N SER A 23 7.78 17.82 18.08
CA SER A 23 9.05 18.51 17.88
C SER A 23 9.88 18.46 19.17
N PRO A 24 11.23 18.40 19.10
CA PRO A 24 12.07 18.42 20.29
C PRO A 24 11.70 19.63 21.17
N GLY A 25 11.38 19.37 22.45
CA GLY A 25 10.96 20.41 23.41
C GLY A 25 9.47 20.75 23.41
N ALA A 26 8.66 20.24 22.48
CA ALA A 26 7.22 20.43 22.52
C ALA A 26 6.52 19.37 23.37
N ARG A 27 5.47 19.78 24.13
CA ARG A 27 4.61 18.86 24.84
C ARG A 27 3.91 17.93 23.86
N ARG A 28 3.86 16.65 24.18
CA ARG A 28 3.12 15.66 23.40
C ARG A 28 1.63 16.03 23.47
N GLY A 29 1.08 16.51 22.36
CA GLY A 29 -0.33 16.82 22.25
C GLY A 29 -1.22 15.57 22.26
N THR A 30 -2.51 15.76 22.45
CA THR A 30 -3.50 14.69 22.27
C THR A 30 -3.57 14.24 20.79
N PRO A 31 -4.09 13.04 20.50
CA PRO A 31 -4.36 12.63 19.12
C PRO A 31 -5.19 13.65 18.35
N GLU A 32 -6.15 14.27 19.00
CA GLU A 32 -7.01 15.29 18.41
C GLU A 32 -6.23 16.56 18.05
N GLU A 33 -5.41 17.09 18.96
CA GLU A 33 -4.58 18.27 18.69
C GLU A 33 -3.65 18.04 17.51
N LEU A 34 -3.03 16.86 17.44
CA LEU A 34 -2.17 16.47 16.36
C LEU A 34 -2.94 16.37 15.02
N TYR A 35 -4.13 15.79 15.06
CA TYR A 35 -5.01 15.66 13.90
C TYR A 35 -5.40 17.03 13.34
N LEU A 36 -5.89 17.93 14.20
CA LEU A 36 -6.28 19.30 13.81
C LEU A 36 -5.09 20.10 13.29
N GLU A 37 -3.91 19.93 13.89
CA GLU A 37 -2.68 20.56 13.38
C GLU A 37 -2.36 20.09 11.96
N ARG A 38 -2.52 18.80 11.67
CA ARG A 38 -2.27 18.26 10.31
C ARG A 38 -3.25 18.78 9.28
N ILE A 39 -4.54 18.91 9.62
CA ILE A 39 -5.52 19.56 8.76
C ILE A 39 -5.08 21.00 8.47
N ARG A 40 -4.75 21.78 9.48
CA ARG A 40 -4.33 23.19 9.33
C ARG A 40 -3.09 23.36 8.46
N ARG A 41 -2.14 22.41 8.51
CA ARG A 41 -0.93 22.44 7.68
C ARG A 41 -1.18 22.11 6.19
N SER A 42 -2.34 21.58 5.85
CA SER A 42 -2.72 21.27 4.46
C SER A 42 -3.75 22.30 3.98
N PRO A 43 -3.37 23.27 3.14
CA PRO A 43 -4.31 24.29 2.65
C PRO A 43 -5.57 23.69 2.03
N THR A 44 -5.42 22.63 1.23
CA THR A 44 -6.55 21.94 0.58
C THR A 44 -7.45 21.25 1.61
N ALA A 45 -6.88 20.56 2.59
CA ALA A 45 -7.69 19.91 3.63
C ALA A 45 -8.39 20.93 4.50
N SER A 46 -7.68 22.00 4.90
CA SER A 46 -8.24 23.10 5.69
C SER A 46 -9.41 23.78 4.99
N ALA A 47 -9.26 24.08 3.68
CA ALA A 47 -10.33 24.70 2.90
C ALA A 47 -11.58 23.79 2.77
N ARG A 48 -11.38 22.48 2.54
CA ARG A 48 -12.47 21.52 2.44
C ARG A 48 -13.19 21.24 3.77
N MET A 49 -12.48 21.43 4.87
CA MET A 49 -13.02 21.24 6.21
C MET A 49 -13.53 22.54 6.85
N ALA A 50 -13.49 23.65 6.12
CA ALA A 50 -14.01 24.92 6.61
C ALA A 50 -15.52 24.80 6.87
N GLY A 51 -15.95 25.06 8.11
CA GLY A 51 -17.34 24.91 8.53
C GLY A 51 -17.80 23.48 8.83
N ALA A 52 -16.94 22.48 8.71
CA ALA A 52 -17.28 21.11 9.08
C ALA A 52 -17.28 20.92 10.60
N GLU A 53 -18.25 20.17 11.10
CA GLU A 53 -18.39 19.78 12.49
C GLU A 53 -17.87 18.36 12.69
N ARG A 54 -17.14 18.13 13.76
CA ARG A 54 -16.63 16.80 14.05
C ARG A 54 -17.70 15.95 14.73
N VAL A 55 -18.03 14.83 14.11
CA VAL A 55 -19.10 13.90 14.56
C VAL A 55 -18.57 12.63 15.24
N SER A 56 -17.24 12.43 15.31
CA SER A 56 -16.65 11.27 15.98
C SER A 56 -15.35 11.61 16.70
N GLU A 57 -14.92 10.74 17.59
CA GLU A 57 -13.61 10.86 18.24
C GLU A 57 -12.48 10.63 17.23
N VAL A 58 -11.32 11.26 17.50
CA VAL A 58 -10.10 11.04 16.74
C VAL A 58 -9.41 9.80 17.27
N THR A 59 -9.31 8.79 16.45
CA THR A 59 -8.61 7.54 16.74
C THR A 59 -7.32 7.42 15.93
N GLY A 60 -6.37 6.65 16.42
CA GLY A 60 -5.11 6.40 15.73
C GLY A 60 -4.66 4.97 15.91
N ALA A 61 -4.09 4.40 14.85
CA ALA A 61 -3.47 3.09 14.87
C ALA A 61 -2.04 3.18 14.32
N GLY A 62 -1.14 2.39 14.86
CA GLY A 62 0.22 2.27 14.36
C GLY A 62 0.65 0.82 14.27
N ASN A 63 1.62 0.52 13.41
CA ASN A 63 2.16 -0.83 13.21
C ASN A 63 1.08 -1.88 12.88
N TYR A 64 0.15 -1.50 12.03
CA TYR A 64 -0.99 -2.34 11.66
C TYR A 64 -0.67 -3.34 10.53
N SER A 65 0.55 -3.33 9.98
CA SER A 65 0.99 -4.36 9.03
C SER A 65 1.34 -5.65 9.75
N TYR A 66 0.75 -6.74 9.32
CA TYR A 66 1.00 -8.07 9.91
C TYR A 66 0.83 -9.18 8.86
N ARG A 67 1.37 -10.34 9.16
CA ARG A 67 1.13 -11.60 8.45
C ARG A 67 1.15 -12.74 9.44
N ALA A 68 0.14 -13.60 9.39
CA ALA A 68 0.12 -14.86 10.12
C ALA A 68 1.22 -15.80 9.61
N THR A 69 1.73 -16.63 10.46
CA THR A 69 2.80 -17.60 10.12
C THR A 69 2.32 -18.70 9.19
N LYS A 70 1.00 -18.98 9.19
CA LYS A 70 0.32 -19.96 8.33
C LYS A 70 -0.99 -19.38 7.84
N ALA A 71 -1.35 -19.65 6.58
CA ALA A 71 -2.65 -19.27 6.04
C ALA A 71 -3.74 -20.32 6.24
N TRP A 72 -3.40 -21.57 6.57
CA TRP A 72 -4.34 -22.67 6.65
C TRP A 72 -3.95 -23.70 7.70
N GLY A 73 -4.91 -24.52 8.08
CA GLY A 73 -4.77 -25.72 8.93
C GLY A 73 -5.91 -26.67 8.68
N GLU A 74 -6.03 -27.70 9.55
CA GLU A 74 -7.15 -28.65 9.46
C GLU A 74 -8.46 -27.92 9.75
N GLY A 75 -9.35 -27.88 8.76
CA GLY A 75 -10.67 -27.27 8.87
C GLY A 75 -10.73 -25.75 8.77
N TYR A 76 -9.63 -25.04 8.45
CA TYR A 76 -9.67 -23.60 8.22
C TYR A 76 -8.70 -23.11 7.15
N LEU A 77 -9.08 -22.01 6.52
CA LEU A 77 -8.25 -21.21 5.63
C LEU A 77 -8.47 -19.72 5.96
N MET A 78 -7.39 -18.99 6.19
CA MET A 78 -7.42 -17.54 6.40
C MET A 78 -7.20 -16.83 5.06
N ILE A 79 -8.06 -15.87 4.75
CA ILE A 79 -8.02 -15.06 3.52
C ILE A 79 -8.09 -13.56 3.88
N GLY A 80 -7.67 -12.70 2.96
CA GLY A 80 -7.69 -11.25 3.17
C GLY A 80 -6.95 -10.84 4.47
N ASP A 81 -7.54 -9.93 5.19
CA ASP A 81 -6.98 -9.38 6.43
C ASP A 81 -6.88 -10.43 7.56
N ALA A 82 -7.65 -11.51 7.50
CA ALA A 82 -7.46 -12.61 8.47
C ALA A 82 -6.09 -13.28 8.34
N PHE A 83 -5.51 -13.30 7.13
CA PHE A 83 -4.17 -13.83 6.88
C PHE A 83 -3.08 -12.77 7.02
N ALA A 84 -3.26 -11.64 6.35
CA ALA A 84 -2.23 -10.62 6.32
C ALA A 84 -2.76 -9.26 5.90
N PHE A 85 -2.25 -8.22 6.52
CA PHE A 85 -2.47 -6.84 6.13
C PHE A 85 -1.11 -6.15 5.87
N LEU A 86 -1.00 -5.51 4.71
CA LEU A 86 0.12 -4.59 4.43
C LEU A 86 -0.29 -3.17 4.80
N ASP A 87 0.23 -2.21 4.12
CA ASP A 87 -0.13 -0.81 4.25
C ASP A 87 -1.21 -0.43 3.22
N SER A 88 -2.03 0.56 3.52
CA SER A 88 -3.08 1.08 2.64
C SER A 88 -2.58 1.95 1.48
N VAL A 89 -1.26 2.19 1.37
CA VAL A 89 -0.64 3.10 0.39
C VAL A 89 -1.08 2.82 -1.05
N PHE A 90 -1.22 1.57 -1.42
CA PHE A 90 -1.63 1.18 -2.77
C PHE A 90 -3.07 0.66 -2.85
N SER A 91 -3.85 0.76 -1.77
CA SER A 91 -5.26 0.31 -1.70
C SER A 91 -5.48 -1.13 -2.19
N SER A 92 -4.50 -2.01 -2.01
CA SER A 92 -4.47 -3.37 -2.55
C SER A 92 -5.21 -4.41 -1.69
N GLY A 93 -5.68 -4.03 -0.50
CA GLY A 93 -6.28 -4.97 0.45
C GLY A 93 -7.49 -5.71 -0.11
N VAL A 94 -8.43 -4.97 -0.73
CA VAL A 94 -9.64 -5.56 -1.33
C VAL A 94 -9.29 -6.53 -2.47
N LEU A 95 -8.37 -6.14 -3.35
CA LEU A 95 -7.92 -7.01 -4.44
C LEU A 95 -7.33 -8.32 -3.91
N LEU A 96 -6.45 -8.22 -2.89
CA LEU A 96 -5.84 -9.39 -2.27
C LEU A 96 -6.89 -10.27 -1.58
N ALA A 97 -7.86 -9.67 -0.89
CA ALA A 97 -8.92 -10.40 -0.22
C ALA A 97 -9.83 -11.14 -1.21
N MET A 98 -10.26 -10.48 -2.29
CA MET A 98 -11.10 -11.09 -3.33
C MET A 98 -10.38 -12.24 -4.04
N THR A 99 -9.12 -12.02 -4.43
CA THR A 99 -8.34 -13.09 -5.08
C THR A 99 -8.04 -14.24 -4.13
N ALA A 100 -7.77 -13.95 -2.87
CA ALA A 100 -7.60 -14.99 -1.85
C ALA A 100 -8.91 -15.77 -1.61
N GLY A 101 -10.07 -15.10 -1.71
CA GLY A 101 -11.39 -15.73 -1.63
C GLY A 101 -11.67 -16.68 -2.78
N GLU A 102 -11.37 -16.27 -4.02
CA GLU A 102 -11.48 -17.11 -5.21
C GLU A 102 -10.61 -18.37 -5.10
N LEU A 103 -9.33 -18.20 -4.82
CA LEU A 103 -8.42 -19.34 -4.59
C LEU A 103 -8.82 -20.19 -3.38
N GLY A 104 -9.41 -19.57 -2.37
CA GLY A 104 -9.91 -20.22 -1.18
C GLY A 104 -11.11 -21.12 -1.45
N ALA A 105 -11.99 -20.72 -2.35
CA ALA A 105 -13.13 -21.56 -2.78
C ALA A 105 -12.65 -22.87 -3.42
N ASP A 106 -11.61 -22.80 -4.27
CA ASP A 106 -11.01 -24.00 -4.86
C ASP A 106 -10.41 -24.93 -3.80
N VAL A 107 -9.76 -24.35 -2.77
CA VAL A 107 -9.24 -25.13 -1.63
C VAL A 107 -10.37 -25.82 -0.87
N ALA A 108 -11.46 -25.09 -0.59
CA ALA A 108 -12.61 -25.64 0.13
C ALA A 108 -13.25 -26.79 -0.63
N ASN A 109 -13.50 -26.62 -1.94
CA ASN A 109 -14.03 -27.67 -2.79
C ASN A 109 -13.11 -28.90 -2.83
N ALA A 110 -11.81 -28.69 -3.03
CA ALA A 110 -10.84 -29.77 -3.02
C ALA A 110 -10.77 -30.51 -1.67
N TRP A 111 -11.00 -29.79 -0.58
CA TRP A 111 -11.01 -30.38 0.77
C TRP A 111 -12.22 -31.24 1.03
N VAL A 112 -13.40 -30.83 0.56
CA VAL A 112 -14.64 -31.64 0.64
C VAL A 112 -14.48 -32.93 -0.15
N ASP A 113 -13.91 -32.87 -1.37
CA ASP A 113 -13.66 -34.04 -2.19
C ASP A 113 -12.61 -34.99 -1.58
N SER A 114 -11.50 -34.42 -1.11
CA SER A 114 -10.39 -35.19 -0.53
C SER A 114 -9.51 -34.26 0.34
N PRO A 115 -9.42 -34.53 1.66
CA PRO A 115 -8.53 -33.75 2.54
C PRO A 115 -7.06 -33.73 2.07
N ALA A 116 -6.59 -34.79 1.41
CA ALA A 116 -5.23 -34.83 0.88
C ALA A 116 -5.05 -33.82 -0.27
N ARG A 117 -6.00 -33.73 -1.21
CA ARG A 117 -6.00 -32.73 -2.27
C ARG A 117 -6.13 -31.31 -1.71
N GLY A 118 -7.04 -31.12 -0.75
CA GLY A 118 -7.22 -29.85 -0.06
C GLY A 118 -5.91 -29.34 0.56
N ARG A 119 -5.17 -30.17 1.28
CA ARG A 119 -3.86 -29.80 1.86
C ARG A 119 -2.83 -29.40 0.80
N VAL A 120 -2.78 -30.10 -0.32
CA VAL A 120 -1.83 -29.76 -1.42
C VAL A 120 -2.18 -28.41 -1.99
N LEU A 121 -3.46 -28.15 -2.29
CA LEU A 121 -3.92 -26.91 -2.87
C LEU A 121 -3.78 -25.74 -1.88
N ALA A 122 -4.11 -25.93 -0.61
CA ALA A 122 -3.91 -24.93 0.44
C ALA A 122 -2.45 -24.46 0.54
N ARG A 123 -1.49 -25.39 0.49
CA ARG A 123 -0.04 -25.03 0.44
C ARG A 123 0.33 -24.24 -0.80
N GLN A 124 -0.27 -24.53 -1.95
CA GLN A 124 -0.01 -23.79 -3.18
C GLN A 124 -0.57 -22.37 -3.10
N VAL A 125 -1.80 -22.23 -2.59
CA VAL A 125 -2.46 -20.94 -2.37
C VAL A 125 -1.65 -20.10 -1.37
N GLU A 126 -1.28 -20.65 -0.22
CA GLU A 126 -0.43 -19.95 0.76
C GLU A 126 0.86 -19.42 0.13
N ARG A 127 1.58 -20.25 -0.64
CA ARG A 127 2.81 -19.82 -1.32
C ARG A 127 2.55 -18.71 -2.32
N THR A 128 1.42 -18.74 -3.03
CA THR A 128 1.02 -17.73 -3.99
C THR A 128 0.72 -16.41 -3.28
N LEU A 129 -0.06 -16.44 -2.22
CA LEU A 129 -0.37 -15.27 -1.40
C LEU A 129 0.89 -14.68 -0.76
N CYS A 130 1.76 -15.51 -0.18
CA CYS A 130 3.03 -15.05 0.38
C CYS A 130 3.90 -14.33 -0.65
N ARG A 131 4.04 -14.88 -1.85
CA ARG A 131 4.82 -14.24 -2.94
C ARG A 131 4.23 -12.89 -3.35
N ALA A 132 2.91 -12.80 -3.46
CA ALA A 132 2.23 -11.55 -3.77
C ALA A 132 2.49 -10.50 -2.68
N MET A 133 2.33 -10.89 -1.42
CA MET A 133 2.60 -10.05 -0.26
C MET A 133 4.06 -9.60 -0.20
N ASP A 134 5.01 -10.48 -0.49
CA ASP A 134 6.44 -10.15 -0.51
C ASP A 134 6.79 -9.16 -1.63
N ASN A 135 6.19 -9.29 -2.81
CA ASN A 135 6.41 -8.36 -3.91
C ASN A 135 5.77 -6.98 -3.64
N LEU A 136 4.54 -6.97 -3.18
CA LEU A 136 3.85 -5.74 -2.83
C LEU A 136 4.48 -5.06 -1.62
N GLY A 137 4.81 -5.82 -0.57
CA GLY A 137 5.51 -5.32 0.60
C GLY A 137 6.88 -4.73 0.26
N TRP A 138 7.59 -5.31 -0.70
CA TRP A 138 8.85 -4.74 -1.17
C TRP A 138 8.67 -3.31 -1.69
N LEU A 139 7.58 -3.02 -2.42
CA LEU A 139 7.22 -1.67 -2.88
C LEU A 139 6.77 -0.78 -1.71
N VAL A 140 5.81 -1.24 -0.92
CA VAL A 140 5.21 -0.49 0.19
C VAL A 140 6.29 0.03 1.14
N TYR A 141 7.18 -0.83 1.61
CA TYR A 141 8.22 -0.44 2.57
C TYR A 141 9.30 0.46 1.98
N ARG A 142 9.35 0.63 0.67
CA ARG A 142 10.37 1.45 -0.01
C ARG A 142 9.84 2.69 -0.71
N ILE A 143 8.52 2.83 -0.87
CA ILE A 143 7.91 3.94 -1.61
C ILE A 143 8.34 5.31 -1.05
N ASN A 144 8.56 5.39 0.25
CA ASN A 144 9.01 6.62 0.90
C ASN A 144 10.52 6.86 0.77
N THR A 145 11.28 5.91 0.20
CA THR A 145 12.71 6.15 -0.06
C THR A 145 12.87 7.09 -1.25
N PRO A 146 13.84 8.04 -1.18
CA PRO A 146 14.02 9.01 -2.27
C PRO A 146 14.30 8.37 -3.62
N VAL A 147 14.96 7.21 -3.64
CA VAL A 147 15.29 6.48 -4.88
C VAL A 147 14.04 5.87 -5.50
N LEU A 148 13.26 5.11 -4.72
CA LEU A 148 12.04 4.49 -5.27
C LEU A 148 11.02 5.54 -5.67
N ARG A 149 10.90 6.61 -4.88
CA ARG A 149 10.01 7.73 -5.21
C ARG A 149 10.36 8.36 -6.56
N ALA A 150 11.66 8.59 -6.83
CA ALA A 150 12.10 9.11 -8.12
C ALA A 150 11.80 8.13 -9.26
N MET A 151 12.09 6.84 -9.08
CA MET A 151 11.79 5.80 -10.08
C MET A 151 10.28 5.64 -10.33
N PHE A 152 9.45 5.87 -9.31
CA PHE A 152 8.01 5.76 -9.39
C PHE A 152 7.38 6.96 -10.12
N MET A 153 7.91 8.17 -9.91
CA MET A 153 7.41 9.40 -10.51
C MET A 153 7.87 9.59 -11.98
N ASP A 154 8.99 8.98 -12.35
CA ASP A 154 9.51 8.98 -13.73
C ASP A 154 9.97 7.56 -14.12
N PRO A 155 9.01 6.66 -14.41
CA PRO A 155 9.30 5.25 -14.67
C PRO A 155 9.91 5.05 -16.05
N SER A 156 11.23 4.84 -16.09
CA SER A 156 11.92 4.40 -17.31
C SER A 156 11.43 3.02 -17.75
N ASN A 157 11.22 2.84 -19.07
CA ASN A 157 10.86 1.52 -19.61
C ASN A 157 12.05 0.70 -20.12
N ARG A 158 13.29 1.10 -19.83
CA ARG A 158 14.46 0.27 -20.14
C ARG A 158 14.32 -1.09 -19.46
N PHE A 159 14.62 -2.14 -20.18
CA PHE A 159 14.44 -3.53 -19.72
C PHE A 159 13.01 -3.84 -19.25
N ARG A 160 12.01 -3.12 -19.78
CA ARG A 160 10.60 -3.29 -19.42
C ARG A 160 10.32 -3.08 -17.92
N MET A 161 11.14 -2.23 -17.25
CA MET A 161 11.03 -1.99 -15.81
C MET A 161 9.66 -1.39 -15.42
N ARG A 162 9.07 -0.54 -16.29
CA ARG A 162 7.72 -0.02 -16.09
C ARG A 162 6.69 -1.14 -16.07
N ASP A 163 6.82 -2.11 -16.97
CA ASP A 163 5.91 -3.28 -17.01
C ASP A 163 6.03 -4.09 -15.72
N GLY A 164 7.26 -4.26 -15.21
CA GLY A 164 7.51 -4.91 -13.92
C GLY A 164 6.89 -4.17 -12.73
N LEU A 165 6.98 -2.84 -12.71
CA LEU A 165 6.34 -2.01 -11.69
C LEU A 165 4.82 -2.13 -11.76
N VAL A 166 4.23 -2.01 -12.94
CA VAL A 166 2.79 -2.14 -13.15
C VAL A 166 2.29 -3.53 -12.73
N ALA A 167 3.03 -4.58 -13.05
CA ALA A 167 2.68 -5.94 -12.63
C ALA A 167 2.67 -6.12 -11.11
N MET A 168 3.63 -5.50 -10.41
CA MET A 168 3.65 -5.51 -8.95
C MET A 168 2.48 -4.72 -8.34
N LEU A 169 2.15 -3.56 -8.92
CA LEU A 169 1.04 -2.71 -8.46
C LEU A 169 -0.34 -3.33 -8.74
N ALA A 170 -0.49 -3.98 -9.89
CA ALA A 170 -1.70 -4.70 -10.27
C ALA A 170 -1.98 -5.93 -9.38
N GLY A 171 -1.13 -6.19 -8.38
CA GLY A 171 -1.28 -7.35 -7.51
C GLY A 171 -1.23 -8.67 -8.28
N ASN A 172 -0.50 -8.73 -9.40
CA ASN A 172 -0.37 -9.94 -10.19
C ASN A 172 0.27 -11.04 -9.32
N LEU A 173 -0.60 -11.84 -8.69
CA LEU A 173 -0.23 -12.88 -7.72
C LEU A 173 0.69 -13.94 -8.32
N ALA A 174 0.47 -14.23 -9.59
CA ALA A 174 1.33 -15.07 -10.38
C ALA A 174 2.09 -14.19 -11.37
N ILE A 175 3.17 -13.51 -10.92
CA ILE A 175 4.10 -12.89 -11.86
C ILE A 175 4.59 -13.99 -12.78
N GLY A 176 3.98 -14.08 -13.97
CA GLY A 176 4.31 -15.06 -14.99
C GLY A 176 5.81 -14.95 -15.32
N TRP A 177 6.38 -16.02 -15.84
CA TRP A 177 7.82 -16.06 -16.19
C TRP A 177 8.25 -14.87 -17.06
N GLN A 178 7.35 -14.34 -17.91
CA GLN A 178 7.58 -13.20 -18.80
C GLN A 178 7.82 -11.86 -18.04
N LEU A 179 7.28 -11.72 -16.83
CA LEU A 179 7.39 -10.50 -16.02
C LEU A 179 8.45 -10.61 -14.92
N ARG A 180 9.01 -11.80 -14.69
CA ARG A 180 10.09 -12.00 -13.70
C ARG A 180 11.34 -11.18 -14.03
N GLY A 181 11.73 -11.16 -15.31
CA GLY A 181 12.86 -10.35 -15.79
C GLY A 181 12.64 -8.85 -15.55
N PRO A 182 11.53 -8.27 -16.02
CA PRO A 182 11.15 -6.88 -15.76
C PRO A 182 11.13 -6.50 -14.27
N VAL A 183 10.55 -7.34 -13.40
CA VAL A 183 10.52 -7.11 -11.95
C VAL A 183 11.94 -7.16 -11.35
N LEU A 184 12.76 -8.11 -11.76
CA LEU A 184 14.15 -8.19 -11.33
C LEU A 184 14.95 -6.97 -11.81
N ALA A 185 14.78 -6.55 -13.05
CA ALA A 185 15.43 -5.36 -13.59
C ALA A 185 15.05 -4.10 -12.79
N PHE A 186 13.77 -3.94 -12.45
CA PHE A 186 13.31 -2.84 -11.62
C PHE A 186 13.94 -2.85 -10.22
N LYS A 187 13.95 -4.01 -9.56
CA LYS A 187 14.57 -4.17 -8.24
C LYS A 187 16.10 -3.95 -8.29
N ALA A 188 16.77 -4.46 -9.33
CA ALA A 188 18.20 -4.27 -9.52
C ALA A 188 18.56 -2.79 -9.75
N ALA A 189 17.78 -2.08 -10.57
CA ALA A 189 17.93 -0.64 -10.77
C ALA A 189 17.78 0.14 -9.46
N TYR A 190 16.78 -0.20 -8.65
CA TYR A 190 16.59 0.40 -7.33
C TYR A 190 17.83 0.24 -6.44
N TYR A 191 18.36 -0.97 -6.32
CA TYR A 191 19.54 -1.21 -5.49
C TYR A 191 20.78 -0.56 -6.06
N GLY A 192 21.00 -0.61 -7.39
CA GLY A 192 22.09 0.08 -8.07
C GLY A 192 22.07 1.59 -7.83
N LEU A 193 20.93 2.24 -8.01
CA LEU A 193 20.76 3.67 -7.74
C LEU A 193 20.93 4.01 -6.25
N THR A 194 20.48 3.13 -5.36
CA THR A 194 20.65 3.31 -3.91
C THR A 194 22.14 3.30 -3.53
N VAL A 195 22.91 2.37 -4.10
CA VAL A 195 24.37 2.31 -3.91
C VAL A 195 25.05 3.53 -4.54
N ALA A 196 24.74 3.86 -5.80
CA ALA A 196 25.31 5.01 -6.48
C ALA A 196 25.09 6.33 -5.70
N ARG A 197 23.90 6.49 -5.10
CA ARG A 197 23.60 7.66 -4.26
C ARG A 197 24.48 7.74 -3.00
N ARG A 198 24.88 6.61 -2.43
CA ARG A 198 25.84 6.58 -1.30
C ARG A 198 27.23 7.10 -1.70
N PHE A 199 27.60 6.96 -2.97
CA PHE A 199 28.86 7.50 -3.52
C PHE A 199 28.72 8.91 -4.13
N GLY A 200 27.64 9.64 -3.82
CA GLY A 200 27.49 11.04 -4.20
C GLY A 200 26.83 11.28 -5.56
N PHE A 201 26.44 10.26 -6.30
CA PHE A 201 25.65 10.44 -7.53
C PHE A 201 24.23 10.91 -7.20
N ARG A 202 23.95 12.19 -7.37
CA ARG A 202 22.61 12.75 -7.25
C ARG A 202 21.91 12.66 -8.61
N HIS A 203 20.90 11.81 -8.70
CA HIS A 203 19.92 11.92 -9.78
C HIS A 203 18.99 13.07 -9.41
N SER A 204 19.01 14.15 -10.20
CA SER A 204 18.02 15.22 -10.02
C SER A 204 16.66 14.68 -10.40
N PRO A 205 15.66 14.68 -9.51
CA PRO A 205 14.31 14.36 -9.92
C PRO A 205 13.87 15.42 -10.93
N THR A 206 13.27 14.99 -12.03
CA THR A 206 12.56 15.89 -12.95
C THR A 206 11.56 16.66 -12.12
N VAL A 207 11.69 17.97 -12.05
CA VAL A 207 10.74 18.83 -11.34
C VAL A 207 9.42 18.70 -12.08
N ILE A 208 8.46 17.98 -11.49
CA ILE A 208 7.10 17.95 -12.02
C ILE A 208 6.56 19.36 -11.83
N PRO A 209 6.20 20.08 -12.92
CA PRO A 209 5.54 21.37 -12.77
C PRO A 209 4.29 21.18 -11.92
N ALA A 210 4.04 22.10 -11.01
CA ALA A 210 2.84 22.09 -10.21
C ALA A 210 1.64 21.94 -11.13
N LEU A 211 0.79 20.93 -10.87
CA LEU A 211 -0.46 20.79 -11.60
C LEU A 211 -1.23 22.10 -11.50
N PRO A 212 -1.75 22.63 -12.62
CA PRO A 212 -2.61 23.80 -12.57
C PRO A 212 -3.76 23.54 -11.61
N PRO A 213 -4.29 24.56 -10.92
CA PRO A 213 -5.41 24.39 -10.02
C PRO A 213 -6.55 23.73 -10.80
N MET A 214 -7.06 22.63 -10.27
CA MET A 214 -8.22 21.96 -10.87
C MET A 214 -9.39 22.96 -10.87
N THR A 215 -9.83 23.34 -12.05
CA THR A 215 -11.06 24.08 -12.23
C THR A 215 -12.20 23.15 -11.83
N VAL A 216 -12.83 23.46 -10.71
CA VAL A 216 -14.07 22.77 -10.31
C VAL A 216 -15.13 23.20 -11.31
N LEU A 217 -15.59 22.26 -12.14
CA LEU A 217 -16.76 22.50 -13.00
C LEU A 217 -17.95 22.73 -12.07
N PRO A 218 -18.80 23.76 -12.32
CA PRO A 218 -20.03 23.93 -11.57
C PRO A 218 -20.90 22.67 -11.74
N ALA A 219 -21.51 22.22 -10.65
CA ALA A 219 -22.52 21.17 -10.70
C ALA A 219 -23.74 21.70 -11.50
N GLU A 220 -24.11 21.05 -12.58
CA GLU A 220 -25.36 21.20 -13.27
C GLU A 220 -26.49 20.52 -12.50
#